data_794b4a90cc9480f669691f09f387365f
#
_entry.id   794b4a90cc9480f669691f09f387365f
#
_cell.length_a   1.000
_cell.length_b   1.000
_cell.length_c   1.000
_cell.angle_alpha   90.00
_cell.angle_beta   90.00
_cell.angle_gamma   90.00
#
_symmetry.space_group_name_H-M   'P 1'
#
loop_
_entity.id
_entity.type
_entity.pdbx_description
1 polymer ?
#
loop_
_entity_poly.entity_id
_entity_poly.type
_entity_poly.pdbx_seq_one_letter_code
_entity_poly.pdbx_strand_id
1 'polypeptide(L)'
;MIKKIQSLFLSFALIITSFVGLGQIATIAVADDFPSKPIEVVTHAGLGGGTDTTARMLLIRTRKNLKNNAYITPKKGDGGNKAMSYVKSKPRDGHTVLAITPTHLFRMARGGAALNIDDFVGVARTTVDPIVIFVNAKSPYKTIEDLIKAGNKKPIKYGGTNVGSVDHISGLIFAREAKTKIAFVPFEGGGAIMTNLVGAQIDAAGLNLDEGKDQLESGELRVLAVMADERLSALPDTPTLKEKGINASFATVRGVVVLKGTPADRIAKLEKGFLKAMAHPVYQNYLTGAGLDASSVAGSAAWDAEIKKIYKEARAALVSLGLAK
;
A
#
# COMPACT_ATOMS: atom_id res chain seq x y z
N MET A 1 88.69 -20.74 -22.50
CA MET A 1 87.71 -20.10 -23.38
C MET A 1 86.24 -20.52 -23.03
N ILE A 2 85.97 -20.98 -21.83
CA ILE A 2 84.66 -21.53 -21.41
C ILE A 2 84.03 -20.68 -20.31
N LYS A 3 84.74 -19.73 -19.67
CA LYS A 3 84.26 -18.89 -18.59
C LYS A 3 83.62 -17.55 -19.00
N LYS A 4 83.56 -17.19 -20.29
CA LYS A 4 82.94 -15.92 -20.75
C LYS A 4 81.53 -16.09 -21.33
N ILE A 5 81.03 -17.31 -21.48
CA ILE A 5 79.70 -17.56 -22.06
C ILE A 5 78.64 -17.69 -21.01
N GLN A 6 79.00 -17.94 -19.74
CA GLN A 6 78.03 -18.08 -18.64
C GLN A 6 77.51 -16.75 -18.03
N SER A 7 78.25 -15.63 -18.31
CA SER A 7 77.77 -14.32 -17.75
C SER A 7 76.78 -13.61 -18.66
N LEU A 8 76.62 -14.06 -19.93
CA LEU A 8 75.64 -13.41 -20.82
C LEU A 8 74.25 -14.01 -20.78
N PHE A 9 74.06 -15.19 -20.18
CA PHE A 9 72.75 -15.82 -20.04
C PHE A 9 72.06 -15.47 -18.71
N LEU A 10 72.77 -14.94 -17.72
CA LEU A 10 72.18 -14.53 -16.45
C LEU A 10 71.61 -13.09 -16.50
N SER A 11 72.01 -12.27 -17.46
CA SER A 11 71.51 -10.88 -17.55
C SER A 11 70.23 -10.75 -18.40
N PHE A 12 69.82 -11.80 -19.14
CA PHE A 12 68.60 -11.78 -19.97
C PHE A 12 67.40 -12.39 -19.28
N ALA A 13 67.58 -13.09 -18.14
CA ALA A 13 66.50 -13.69 -17.36
C ALA A 13 65.89 -12.75 -16.33
N LEU A 14 66.45 -11.54 -16.08
CA LEU A 14 66.00 -10.61 -15.03
C LEU A 14 65.16 -9.44 -15.55
N ILE A 15 64.88 -9.37 -16.86
CA ILE A 15 64.11 -8.26 -17.50
C ILE A 15 62.70 -8.71 -17.89
N ILE A 16 62.34 -9.99 -17.80
CA ILE A 16 61.01 -10.48 -18.19
C ILE A 16 60.02 -10.59 -17.01
N THR A 17 60.47 -10.36 -15.77
CA THR A 17 59.60 -10.48 -14.58
C THR A 17 59.03 -9.16 -14.06
N SER A 18 59.19 -8.03 -14.79
CA SER A 18 58.73 -6.72 -14.30
C SER A 18 57.54 -6.13 -15.09
N PHE A 19 56.86 -6.90 -15.94
CA PHE A 19 55.73 -6.42 -16.77
C PHE A 19 54.44 -7.28 -16.58
N VAL A 20 54.31 -7.99 -15.42
CA VAL A 20 53.03 -8.51 -14.98
C VAL A 20 52.56 -7.61 -13.84
N GLY A 21 52.40 -6.32 -14.15
CA GLY A 21 51.91 -5.30 -13.27
C GLY A 21 50.59 -4.76 -13.78
N LEU A 22 49.50 -5.08 -13.06
CA LEU A 22 48.21 -4.38 -13.05
C LEU A 22 47.50 -4.20 -14.43
N GLY A 23 47.11 -5.30 -15.02
CA GLY A 23 45.83 -5.29 -15.73
C GLY A 23 44.70 -5.09 -14.69
N GLN A 24 44.45 -3.87 -14.22
CA GLN A 24 43.16 -3.53 -13.67
C GLN A 24 42.16 -3.78 -14.80
N ILE A 25 41.49 -4.93 -14.74
CA ILE A 25 40.25 -5.14 -15.49
C ILE A 25 39.31 -4.09 -14.89
N ALA A 26 39.30 -2.89 -15.49
CA ALA A 26 38.22 -1.97 -15.31
C ALA A 26 36.97 -2.75 -15.79
N THR A 27 36.25 -3.36 -14.85
CA THR A 27 34.90 -3.81 -15.10
C THR A 27 34.16 -2.55 -15.54
N ILE A 28 34.01 -2.41 -16.86
CA ILE A 28 33.08 -1.45 -17.44
C ILE A 28 31.76 -1.85 -16.80
N ALA A 29 31.34 -1.09 -15.79
CA ALA A 29 29.99 -1.17 -15.27
C ALA A 29 29.10 -0.81 -16.47
N VAL A 30 28.61 -1.84 -17.15
CA VAL A 30 27.56 -1.67 -18.16
C VAL A 30 26.44 -0.98 -17.39
N ALA A 31 26.15 0.27 -17.75
CA ALA A 31 25.08 1.02 -17.15
C ALA A 31 23.82 0.15 -17.27
N ASP A 32 23.33 -0.33 -16.13
CA ASP A 32 22.16 -1.18 -16.09
C ASP A 32 20.97 -0.41 -16.69
N ASP A 33 20.53 -0.83 -17.87
CA ASP A 33 19.44 -0.19 -18.60
C ASP A 33 18.08 -0.54 -17.97
N PHE A 34 18.06 -0.51 -16.64
CA PHE A 34 16.83 -0.72 -15.89
C PHE A 34 15.85 0.46 -16.08
N PRO A 35 14.54 0.20 -16.31
CA PRO A 35 13.90 -1.09 -16.55
C PRO A 35 14.16 -1.61 -17.96
N SER A 36 14.76 -2.79 -18.10
CA SER A 36 15.03 -3.45 -19.38
C SER A 36 13.81 -4.18 -19.98
N LYS A 37 12.76 -4.37 -19.16
CA LYS A 37 11.48 -5.00 -19.51
C LYS A 37 10.34 -4.30 -18.78
N PRO A 38 9.05 -4.54 -19.12
CA PRO A 38 7.92 -3.93 -18.46
C PRO A 38 7.91 -4.20 -16.94
N ILE A 39 7.45 -3.18 -16.18
CA ILE A 39 7.25 -3.30 -14.72
C ILE A 39 5.90 -3.96 -14.45
N GLU A 40 5.91 -5.05 -13.71
CA GLU A 40 4.72 -5.73 -13.21
C GLU A 40 4.31 -5.16 -11.86
N VAL A 41 3.11 -4.58 -11.77
CA VAL A 41 2.53 -4.14 -10.49
C VAL A 41 1.48 -5.16 -10.05
N VAL A 42 1.80 -5.91 -8.99
CA VAL A 42 0.93 -6.93 -8.44
C VAL A 42 -0.01 -6.30 -7.43
N THR A 43 -1.32 -6.56 -7.54
CA THR A 43 -2.33 -6.11 -6.57
C THR A 43 -3.08 -7.30 -5.97
N HIS A 44 -3.60 -7.14 -4.75
CA HIS A 44 -4.51 -8.09 -4.13
C HIS A 44 -5.99 -7.74 -4.38
N ALA A 45 -6.25 -6.53 -4.90
CA ALA A 45 -7.60 -6.03 -5.14
C ALA A 45 -8.21 -6.62 -6.42
N GLY A 46 -9.54 -6.66 -6.46
CA GLY A 46 -10.29 -6.88 -7.69
C GLY A 46 -10.29 -5.64 -8.58
N LEU A 47 -10.70 -5.81 -9.82
CA LEU A 47 -10.89 -4.71 -10.76
C LEU A 47 -11.83 -3.66 -10.18
N GLY A 48 -11.44 -2.38 -10.26
CA GLY A 48 -12.22 -1.25 -9.76
C GLY A 48 -12.20 -1.04 -8.25
N GLY A 49 -11.56 -1.93 -7.48
CA GLY A 49 -11.33 -1.67 -6.06
C GLY A 49 -10.27 -0.59 -5.83
N GLY A 50 -10.31 0.12 -4.69
CA GLY A 50 -9.46 1.29 -4.44
C GLY A 50 -7.96 1.06 -4.70
N THR A 51 -7.39 -0.11 -4.35
CA THR A 51 -5.98 -0.42 -4.64
C THR A 51 -5.72 -0.64 -6.14
N ASP A 52 -6.66 -1.24 -6.88
CA ASP A 52 -6.56 -1.40 -8.34
C ASP A 52 -6.62 -0.03 -9.04
N THR A 53 -7.57 0.81 -8.63
CA THR A 53 -7.72 2.18 -9.15
C THR A 53 -6.48 3.01 -8.88
N THR A 54 -5.96 3.02 -7.64
CA THR A 54 -4.72 3.73 -7.28
C THR A 54 -3.54 3.26 -8.14
N ALA A 55 -3.38 1.94 -8.31
CA ALA A 55 -2.32 1.40 -9.14
C ALA A 55 -2.46 1.82 -10.61
N ARG A 56 -3.66 1.81 -11.17
CA ARG A 56 -3.92 2.28 -12.55
C ARG A 56 -3.56 3.75 -12.72
N MET A 57 -3.97 4.59 -11.79
CA MET A 57 -3.66 6.02 -11.81
C MET A 57 -2.15 6.27 -11.73
N LEU A 58 -1.42 5.53 -10.89
CA LEU A 58 0.04 5.57 -10.85
C LEU A 58 0.65 5.23 -12.21
N LEU A 59 0.12 4.22 -12.92
CA LEU A 59 0.70 3.75 -14.17
C LEU A 59 0.48 4.67 -15.36
N ILE A 60 -0.50 5.58 -15.36
CA ILE A 60 -0.83 6.47 -16.50
C ILE A 60 0.42 7.24 -16.99
N ARG A 61 1.28 7.69 -16.09
CA ARG A 61 2.50 8.46 -16.45
C ARG A 61 3.80 7.68 -16.25
N THR A 62 3.74 6.50 -15.66
CA THR A 62 4.92 5.68 -15.34
C THR A 62 5.71 5.33 -16.59
N ARG A 63 5.05 4.95 -17.70
CA ARG A 63 5.72 4.66 -18.98
C ARG A 63 6.64 5.79 -19.45
N LYS A 64 6.14 7.05 -19.41
CA LYS A 64 6.93 8.22 -19.82
C LYS A 64 8.12 8.44 -18.89
N ASN A 65 7.94 8.23 -17.59
CA ASN A 65 8.94 8.56 -16.57
C ASN A 65 10.03 7.47 -16.45
N LEU A 66 9.66 6.20 -16.60
CA LEU A 66 10.57 5.07 -16.54
C LEU A 66 11.06 4.60 -17.93
N LYS A 67 10.54 5.21 -19.02
CA LYS A 67 10.84 4.84 -20.42
C LYS A 67 10.55 3.37 -20.74
N ASN A 68 9.67 2.73 -19.98
CA ASN A 68 9.23 1.37 -20.20
C ASN A 68 7.74 1.20 -19.85
N ASN A 69 7.10 0.15 -20.36
CA ASN A 69 5.74 -0.16 -20.04
C ASN A 69 5.59 -0.64 -18.59
N ALA A 70 4.38 -0.50 -18.05
CA ALA A 70 4.00 -1.12 -16.80
C ALA A 70 2.57 -1.65 -16.92
N TYR A 71 2.27 -2.74 -16.20
CA TYR A 71 0.97 -3.41 -16.23
C TYR A 71 0.59 -3.94 -14.84
N ILE A 72 -0.70 -4.20 -14.64
CA ILE A 72 -1.23 -4.69 -13.37
C ILE A 72 -1.55 -6.17 -13.48
N THR A 73 -1.11 -6.93 -12.47
CA THR A 73 -1.42 -8.34 -12.28
C THR A 73 -2.24 -8.51 -11.00
N PRO A 74 -3.56 -8.71 -11.08
CA PRO A 74 -4.37 -8.96 -9.90
C PRO A 74 -4.16 -10.41 -9.39
N LYS A 75 -3.90 -10.55 -8.08
CA LYS A 75 -3.76 -11.82 -7.36
C LYS A 75 -4.63 -11.81 -6.11
N LYS A 76 -5.95 -11.91 -6.32
CA LYS A 76 -6.98 -11.83 -5.29
C LYS A 76 -6.96 -13.01 -4.32
N GLY A 77 -7.28 -12.75 -3.07
CA GLY A 77 -7.63 -13.74 -2.06
C GLY A 77 -6.68 -13.86 -0.89
N ASP A 78 -7.16 -14.50 0.16
CA ASP A 78 -6.48 -14.78 1.43
C ASP A 78 -5.84 -13.53 2.06
N GLY A 79 -6.62 -12.42 2.14
CA GLY A 79 -6.14 -11.17 2.74
C GLY A 79 -4.84 -10.64 2.10
N GLY A 80 -4.68 -10.78 0.80
CA GLY A 80 -3.47 -10.39 0.06
C GLY A 80 -2.35 -11.44 0.05
N ASN A 81 -2.51 -12.56 0.74
CA ASN A 81 -1.46 -13.58 0.83
C ASN A 81 -1.15 -14.23 -0.54
N LYS A 82 -2.15 -14.38 -1.43
CA LYS A 82 -1.91 -14.85 -2.80
C LYS A 82 -1.01 -13.90 -3.60
N ALA A 83 -1.20 -12.59 -3.42
CA ALA A 83 -0.33 -11.58 -4.05
C ALA A 83 1.10 -11.67 -3.48
N MET A 84 1.24 -11.76 -2.15
CA MET A 84 2.52 -11.92 -1.48
C MET A 84 3.26 -13.21 -1.91
N SER A 85 2.56 -14.35 -1.99
CA SER A 85 3.12 -15.62 -2.46
C SER A 85 3.63 -15.52 -3.90
N TYR A 86 2.85 -14.87 -4.77
CA TYR A 86 3.23 -14.66 -6.15
C TYR A 86 4.49 -13.78 -6.26
N VAL A 87 4.54 -12.66 -5.54
CA VAL A 87 5.70 -11.76 -5.56
C VAL A 87 6.94 -12.43 -4.97
N LYS A 88 6.79 -13.22 -3.89
CA LYS A 88 7.89 -13.97 -3.27
C LYS A 88 8.66 -14.85 -4.26
N SER A 89 7.99 -15.39 -5.28
CA SER A 89 8.59 -16.23 -6.31
C SER A 89 9.31 -15.47 -7.42
N LYS A 90 9.25 -14.13 -7.41
CA LYS A 90 9.81 -13.30 -8.47
C LYS A 90 11.29 -12.94 -8.23
N PRO A 91 12.04 -12.65 -9.30
CA PRO A 91 13.39 -12.13 -9.17
C PRO A 91 13.42 -10.81 -8.39
N ARG A 92 14.50 -10.61 -7.63
CA ARG A 92 14.75 -9.37 -6.88
C ARG A 92 15.44 -8.32 -7.77
N ASP A 93 14.91 -8.13 -8.95
CA ASP A 93 15.50 -7.28 -10.01
C ASP A 93 14.77 -5.93 -10.18
N GLY A 94 13.75 -5.66 -9.36
CA GLY A 94 12.98 -4.43 -9.40
C GLY A 94 11.86 -4.39 -10.46
N HIS A 95 11.73 -5.39 -11.33
CA HIS A 95 10.67 -5.40 -12.34
C HIS A 95 9.32 -5.89 -11.84
N THR A 96 9.25 -6.47 -10.63
CA THR A 96 7.99 -6.81 -9.97
C THR A 96 7.83 -5.98 -8.70
N VAL A 97 6.73 -5.26 -8.61
CA VAL A 97 6.36 -4.36 -7.52
C VAL A 97 5.06 -4.84 -6.91
N LEU A 98 4.95 -4.88 -5.59
CA LEU A 98 3.70 -5.19 -4.89
C LEU A 98 3.01 -3.89 -4.44
N ALA A 99 1.77 -3.69 -4.86
CA ALA A 99 0.90 -2.69 -4.26
C ALA A 99 0.41 -3.22 -2.90
N ILE A 100 0.89 -2.59 -1.83
CA ILE A 100 0.65 -3.02 -0.44
C ILE A 100 -0.32 -2.07 0.28
N THR A 101 -1.08 -2.63 1.21
CA THR A 101 -2.02 -1.91 2.08
C THR A 101 -1.91 -2.44 3.51
N PRO A 102 -2.50 -1.80 4.53
CA PRO A 102 -2.53 -2.33 5.87
C PRO A 102 -3.09 -3.75 5.98
N THR A 103 -3.99 -4.19 5.07
CA THR A 103 -4.49 -5.57 5.04
C THR A 103 -3.36 -6.60 4.97
N HIS A 104 -2.32 -6.34 4.17
CA HIS A 104 -1.16 -7.22 4.10
C HIS A 104 -0.36 -7.21 5.41
N LEU A 105 -0.19 -6.01 6.00
CA LEU A 105 0.55 -5.85 7.26
C LEU A 105 -0.18 -6.55 8.41
N PHE A 106 -1.49 -6.46 8.47
CA PHE A 106 -2.31 -7.18 9.45
C PHE A 106 -2.24 -8.71 9.24
N ARG A 107 -2.22 -9.17 7.97
CA ARG A 107 -2.05 -10.58 7.66
C ARG A 107 -0.68 -11.09 8.11
N MET A 108 0.38 -10.30 7.92
CA MET A 108 1.73 -10.61 8.43
C MET A 108 1.75 -10.61 9.97
N ALA A 109 1.15 -9.61 10.59
CA ALA A 109 1.13 -9.44 12.04
C ALA A 109 0.41 -10.59 12.76
N ARG A 110 -0.63 -11.17 12.14
CA ARG A 110 -1.31 -12.38 12.66
C ARG A 110 -0.51 -13.65 12.47
N GLY A 111 0.46 -13.66 11.58
CA GLY A 111 1.28 -14.83 11.24
C GLY A 111 0.76 -15.63 10.05
N GLY A 112 1.62 -16.47 9.49
CA GLY A 112 1.30 -17.34 8.35
C GLY A 112 1.16 -16.62 7.01
N ALA A 113 1.66 -15.38 6.88
CA ALA A 113 1.80 -14.71 5.61
C ALA A 113 2.99 -15.25 4.81
N ALA A 114 2.91 -15.19 3.48
CA ALA A 114 3.98 -15.64 2.59
C ALA A 114 5.23 -14.74 2.66
N LEU A 115 5.04 -13.45 2.95
CA LEU A 115 6.10 -12.47 3.21
C LEU A 115 6.00 -11.95 4.64
N ASN A 116 7.14 -11.57 5.21
CA ASN A 116 7.26 -10.86 6.48
C ASN A 116 7.62 -9.40 6.24
N ILE A 117 7.57 -8.59 7.30
CA ILE A 117 7.88 -7.15 7.23
C ILE A 117 9.30 -6.85 6.72
N ASP A 118 10.24 -7.75 6.95
CA ASP A 118 11.64 -7.62 6.55
C ASP A 118 11.96 -8.19 5.15
N ASP A 119 10.97 -8.75 4.45
CA ASP A 119 11.14 -9.35 3.13
C ASP A 119 11.03 -8.34 1.98
N PHE A 120 10.70 -7.08 2.25
CA PHE A 120 10.53 -6.04 1.24
C PHE A 120 11.03 -4.67 1.71
N VAL A 121 11.12 -3.74 0.75
CA VAL A 121 11.51 -2.34 0.95
C VAL A 121 10.45 -1.45 0.33
N GLY A 122 10.07 -0.38 1.03
CA GLY A 122 9.17 0.65 0.53
C GLY A 122 9.77 1.39 -0.66
N VAL A 123 8.98 1.62 -1.73
CA VAL A 123 9.41 2.42 -2.89
C VAL A 123 8.72 3.77 -2.91
N ALA A 124 7.39 3.80 -2.77
CA ALA A 124 6.64 5.05 -2.67
C ALA A 124 5.28 4.78 -2.02
N ARG A 125 4.84 5.71 -1.18
CA ARG A 125 3.45 5.80 -0.73
C ARG A 125 2.65 6.53 -1.80
N THR A 126 1.48 6.00 -2.12
CA THR A 126 0.62 6.50 -3.19
C THR A 126 -0.57 7.28 -2.67
N THR A 127 -1.21 6.80 -1.60
CA THR A 127 -2.35 7.47 -0.95
C THR A 127 -2.36 7.26 0.55
N VAL A 128 -2.88 8.25 1.27
CA VAL A 128 -3.40 8.11 2.65
C VAL A 128 -4.87 8.48 2.57
N ASP A 129 -5.73 7.51 2.72
CA ASP A 129 -7.14 7.59 2.38
C ASP A 129 -8.00 7.25 3.61
N PRO A 130 -8.47 8.27 4.35
CA PRO A 130 -9.24 8.06 5.57
C PRO A 130 -10.50 7.23 5.32
N ILE A 131 -10.87 6.43 6.31
CA ILE A 131 -12.14 5.73 6.31
C ILE A 131 -13.26 6.71 6.65
N VAL A 132 -14.37 6.62 5.92
CA VAL A 132 -15.61 7.32 6.25
C VAL A 132 -16.70 6.31 6.58
N ILE A 133 -17.60 6.69 7.50
CA ILE A 133 -18.70 5.82 7.95
C ILE A 133 -19.95 6.16 7.15
N PHE A 134 -20.30 5.26 6.22
CA PHE A 134 -21.50 5.34 5.38
C PHE A 134 -22.70 4.67 6.05
N VAL A 135 -23.89 5.25 5.81
CA VAL A 135 -25.19 4.65 6.10
C VAL A 135 -26.15 4.89 4.94
N ASN A 136 -27.22 4.11 4.83
CA ASN A 136 -28.31 4.39 3.91
C ASN A 136 -28.95 5.75 4.26
N ALA A 137 -29.16 6.63 3.28
CA ALA A 137 -29.71 7.97 3.49
C ALA A 137 -31.13 7.95 4.08
N LYS A 138 -31.91 6.88 3.82
CA LYS A 138 -33.26 6.66 4.36
C LYS A 138 -33.25 6.05 5.75
N SER A 139 -32.07 5.63 6.28
CA SER A 139 -31.95 5.06 7.61
C SER A 139 -32.34 6.09 8.71
N PRO A 140 -32.69 5.65 9.91
CA PRO A 140 -32.94 6.54 11.04
C PRO A 140 -31.65 7.23 11.54
N TYR A 141 -30.47 6.81 11.07
CA TYR A 141 -29.19 7.34 11.50
C TYR A 141 -28.88 8.64 10.74
N LYS A 142 -29.06 9.78 11.41
CA LYS A 142 -28.78 11.12 10.85
C LYS A 142 -27.42 11.65 11.28
N THR A 143 -26.96 11.20 12.44
CA THR A 143 -25.67 11.55 13.05
C THR A 143 -24.94 10.30 13.51
N ILE A 144 -23.64 10.45 13.82
CA ILE A 144 -22.86 9.33 14.34
C ILE A 144 -23.37 8.90 15.73
N GLU A 145 -23.91 9.83 16.51
CA GLU A 145 -24.48 9.59 17.81
C GLU A 145 -25.74 8.70 17.72
N ASP A 146 -26.55 8.86 16.66
CA ASP A 146 -27.71 7.99 16.40
C ASP A 146 -27.28 6.55 16.17
N LEU A 147 -26.22 6.37 15.35
CA LEU A 147 -25.65 5.05 15.07
C LEU A 147 -25.10 4.39 16.35
N ILE A 148 -24.37 5.14 17.16
CA ILE A 148 -23.83 4.67 18.45
C ILE A 148 -24.95 4.27 19.40
N LYS A 149 -25.98 5.10 19.54
CA LYS A 149 -27.15 4.82 20.39
C LYS A 149 -27.90 3.56 19.95
N ALA A 150 -28.00 3.34 18.63
CA ALA A 150 -28.58 2.12 18.07
C ALA A 150 -27.71 0.89 18.39
N GLY A 151 -26.40 0.99 18.22
CA GLY A 151 -25.43 -0.08 18.47
C GLY A 151 -25.38 -0.50 19.95
N ASN A 152 -25.69 0.41 20.87
CA ASN A 152 -25.80 0.10 22.30
C ASN A 152 -27.06 -0.71 22.66
N LYS A 153 -28.11 -0.62 21.83
CA LYS A 153 -29.33 -1.43 21.98
C LYS A 153 -29.18 -2.78 21.27
N LYS A 154 -28.68 -2.79 20.04
CA LYS A 154 -28.49 -3.98 19.22
C LYS A 154 -27.22 -3.79 18.35
N PRO A 155 -26.36 -4.82 18.21
CA PRO A 155 -25.15 -4.69 17.37
C PRO A 155 -25.49 -4.21 15.96
N ILE A 156 -24.77 -3.16 15.49
CA ILE A 156 -24.86 -2.62 14.13
C ILE A 156 -24.29 -3.65 13.16
N LYS A 157 -25.05 -4.01 12.12
CA LYS A 157 -24.52 -4.78 10.99
C LYS A 157 -23.55 -3.90 10.20
N TYR A 158 -22.26 -4.09 10.43
CA TYR A 158 -21.19 -3.27 9.85
C TYR A 158 -20.50 -4.01 8.70
N GLY A 159 -20.67 -3.52 7.49
CA GLY A 159 -20.11 -4.13 6.29
C GLY A 159 -18.64 -3.81 6.06
N GLY A 160 -17.90 -4.76 5.52
CA GLY A 160 -16.52 -4.59 5.07
C GLY A 160 -16.05 -5.77 4.23
N THR A 161 -14.82 -5.70 3.66
CA THR A 161 -14.38 -6.67 2.66
C THR A 161 -14.04 -8.05 3.23
N ASN A 162 -13.23 -8.16 4.25
CA ASN A 162 -12.79 -9.46 4.80
C ASN A 162 -12.56 -9.35 6.31
N VAL A 163 -12.67 -10.46 7.01
CA VAL A 163 -12.24 -10.52 8.41
C VAL A 163 -10.74 -10.21 8.51
N GLY A 164 -10.39 -9.15 9.25
CA GLY A 164 -9.03 -8.64 9.40
C GLY A 164 -8.58 -7.72 8.26
N SER A 165 -9.51 -7.24 7.42
CA SER A 165 -9.25 -6.16 6.47
C SER A 165 -9.16 -4.80 7.17
N VAL A 166 -8.79 -3.79 6.39
CA VAL A 166 -8.84 -2.37 6.80
C VAL A 166 -10.22 -2.01 7.34
N ASP A 167 -11.27 -2.38 6.61
CA ASP A 167 -12.67 -2.08 6.95
C ASP A 167 -13.09 -2.72 8.28
N HIS A 168 -12.71 -4.01 8.48
CA HIS A 168 -12.98 -4.70 9.73
C HIS A 168 -12.26 -4.06 10.91
N ILE A 169 -10.96 -3.79 10.77
CA ILE A 169 -10.16 -3.19 11.85
C ILE A 169 -10.64 -1.78 12.16
N SER A 170 -10.98 -0.97 11.16
CA SER A 170 -11.56 0.36 11.38
C SER A 170 -12.88 0.30 12.12
N GLY A 171 -13.75 -0.65 11.76
CA GLY A 171 -15.01 -0.90 12.47
C GLY A 171 -14.81 -1.31 13.93
N LEU A 172 -13.82 -2.16 14.22
CA LEU A 172 -13.47 -2.55 15.60
C LEU A 172 -12.91 -1.37 16.41
N ILE A 173 -12.06 -0.53 15.80
CA ILE A 173 -11.55 0.69 16.43
C ILE A 173 -12.71 1.64 16.73
N PHE A 174 -13.59 1.90 15.74
CA PHE A 174 -14.78 2.71 15.94
C PHE A 174 -15.63 2.18 17.10
N ALA A 175 -15.97 0.88 17.08
CA ALA A 175 -16.81 0.28 18.10
C ALA A 175 -16.23 0.40 19.51
N ARG A 176 -14.92 0.17 19.64
CA ARG A 176 -14.19 0.29 20.92
C ARG A 176 -14.19 1.71 21.43
N GLU A 177 -13.76 2.67 20.62
CA GLU A 177 -13.61 4.07 21.04
C GLU A 177 -14.98 4.76 21.26
N ALA A 178 -15.97 4.41 20.45
CA ALA A 178 -17.35 4.90 20.60
C ALA A 178 -18.15 4.15 21.68
N LYS A 179 -17.56 3.09 22.30
CA LYS A 179 -18.23 2.23 23.30
C LYS A 179 -19.58 1.70 22.78
N THR A 180 -19.61 1.24 21.53
CA THR A 180 -20.80 0.69 20.86
C THR A 180 -20.52 -0.75 20.36
N LYS A 181 -21.54 -1.43 19.86
CA LYS A 181 -21.44 -2.81 19.39
C LYS A 181 -21.65 -2.91 17.88
N ILE A 182 -20.80 -3.65 17.20
CA ILE A 182 -20.97 -4.00 15.78
C ILE A 182 -21.02 -5.52 15.61
N ALA A 183 -21.75 -5.97 14.59
CA ALA A 183 -21.69 -7.31 14.02
C ALA A 183 -21.10 -7.16 12.62
N PHE A 184 -19.85 -7.58 12.44
CA PHE A 184 -19.16 -7.43 11.16
C PHE A 184 -19.72 -8.41 10.12
N VAL A 185 -20.04 -7.89 8.93
CA VAL A 185 -20.56 -8.66 7.79
C VAL A 185 -19.55 -8.58 6.63
N PRO A 186 -18.83 -9.66 6.33
CA PRO A 186 -17.83 -9.67 5.26
C PRO A 186 -18.46 -9.81 3.88
N PHE A 187 -17.88 -9.11 2.89
CA PHE A 187 -18.24 -9.14 1.48
C PHE A 187 -17.00 -9.32 0.59
N GLU A 188 -17.22 -9.67 -0.70
CA GLU A 188 -16.13 -9.88 -1.67
C GLU A 188 -15.46 -8.59 -2.17
N GLY A 189 -16.02 -7.40 -1.87
CA GLY A 189 -15.47 -6.10 -2.27
C GLY A 189 -16.43 -4.95 -2.06
N GLY A 190 -15.95 -3.72 -2.24
CA GLY A 190 -16.69 -2.47 -2.01
C GLY A 190 -18.03 -2.39 -2.74
N GLY A 191 -18.10 -2.83 -4.01
CA GLY A 191 -19.35 -2.82 -4.77
C GLY A 191 -20.46 -3.68 -4.13
N ALA A 192 -20.12 -4.86 -3.59
CA ALA A 192 -21.08 -5.70 -2.88
C ALA A 192 -21.53 -5.04 -1.56
N ILE A 193 -20.61 -4.35 -0.86
CA ILE A 193 -20.94 -3.61 0.35
C ILE A 193 -21.91 -2.47 0.02
N MET A 194 -21.62 -1.67 -1.02
CA MET A 194 -22.49 -0.57 -1.46
C MET A 194 -23.90 -1.04 -1.82
N THR A 195 -24.03 -2.12 -2.61
CA THR A 195 -25.32 -2.70 -2.97
C THR A 195 -26.13 -3.09 -1.72
N ASN A 196 -25.49 -3.73 -0.75
CA ASN A 196 -26.16 -4.15 0.47
C ASN A 196 -26.49 -2.99 1.42
N LEU A 197 -25.67 -1.93 1.40
CA LEU A 197 -25.92 -0.72 2.19
C LEU A 197 -27.09 0.11 1.62
N VAL A 198 -27.12 0.30 0.29
CA VAL A 198 -28.24 0.94 -0.42
C VAL A 198 -29.52 0.10 -0.26
N GLY A 199 -29.41 -1.23 -0.30
CA GLY A 199 -30.52 -2.16 -0.06
C GLY A 199 -30.93 -2.31 1.40
N ALA A 200 -30.31 -1.57 2.35
CA ALA A 200 -30.57 -1.61 3.79
C ALA A 200 -30.44 -3.03 4.42
N GLN A 201 -29.60 -3.91 3.82
CA GLN A 201 -29.31 -5.24 4.38
C GLN A 201 -28.27 -5.16 5.50
N ILE A 202 -27.44 -4.11 5.49
CA ILE A 202 -26.51 -3.74 6.56
C ILE A 202 -26.80 -2.30 7.01
N ASP A 203 -26.42 -1.99 8.24
CA ASP A 203 -26.74 -0.70 8.88
C ASP A 203 -25.73 0.39 8.54
N ALA A 204 -24.45 0.02 8.49
CA ALA A 204 -23.33 0.92 8.23
C ALA A 204 -22.18 0.20 7.55
N ALA A 205 -21.25 0.95 6.94
CA ALA A 205 -19.98 0.46 6.42
C ALA A 205 -18.89 1.51 6.58
N GLY A 206 -17.66 1.07 6.90
CA GLY A 206 -16.47 1.92 6.87
C GLY A 206 -15.67 1.65 5.62
N LEU A 207 -15.64 2.61 4.71
CA LEU A 207 -14.99 2.51 3.41
C LEU A 207 -14.26 3.82 3.08
N ASN A 208 -13.45 3.81 2.01
CA ASN A 208 -12.90 5.05 1.48
C ASN A 208 -13.98 5.84 0.73
N LEU A 209 -13.84 7.17 0.68
CA LEU A 209 -14.87 8.05 0.12
C LEU A 209 -15.19 7.73 -1.34
N ASP A 210 -14.17 7.44 -2.15
CA ASP A 210 -14.32 7.16 -3.58
C ASP A 210 -15.15 5.89 -3.87
N GLU A 211 -15.18 4.93 -2.95
CA GLU A 211 -15.94 3.69 -3.11
C GLU A 211 -17.47 3.89 -3.05
N GLY A 212 -17.93 4.95 -2.38
CA GLY A 212 -19.36 5.27 -2.24
C GLY A 212 -19.75 6.65 -2.77
N LYS A 213 -18.88 7.30 -3.54
CA LYS A 213 -19.04 8.68 -4.00
C LYS A 213 -20.29 8.85 -4.86
N ASP A 214 -20.52 7.98 -5.84
CA ASP A 214 -21.66 8.05 -6.74
C ASP A 214 -22.99 7.93 -5.95
N GLN A 215 -23.05 7.03 -4.98
CA GLN A 215 -24.25 6.85 -4.13
C GLN A 215 -24.44 8.00 -3.13
N LEU A 216 -23.36 8.65 -2.72
CA LEU A 216 -23.42 9.86 -1.91
C LEU A 216 -23.95 11.04 -2.73
N GLU A 217 -23.46 11.24 -3.95
CA GLU A 217 -23.88 12.30 -4.88
C GLU A 217 -25.34 12.11 -5.34
N SER A 218 -25.78 10.86 -5.54
CA SER A 218 -27.17 10.55 -5.86
C SER A 218 -28.13 10.64 -4.66
N GLY A 219 -27.59 10.82 -3.44
CA GLY A 219 -28.40 10.91 -2.22
C GLY A 219 -28.92 9.56 -1.71
N GLU A 220 -28.42 8.43 -2.22
CA GLU A 220 -28.75 7.08 -1.72
C GLU A 220 -28.06 6.76 -0.40
N LEU A 221 -26.87 7.30 -0.20
CA LEU A 221 -26.07 7.14 1.03
C LEU A 221 -25.83 8.48 1.72
N ARG A 222 -25.42 8.40 2.96
CA ARG A 222 -24.95 9.51 3.79
C ARG A 222 -23.67 9.11 4.50
N VAL A 223 -22.72 10.05 4.63
CA VAL A 223 -21.56 9.92 5.51
C VAL A 223 -21.90 10.55 6.86
N LEU A 224 -21.69 9.81 7.94
CA LEU A 224 -21.94 10.28 9.31
C LEU A 224 -20.69 10.89 9.95
N ALA A 225 -19.53 10.36 9.67
CA ALA A 225 -18.27 10.84 10.23
C ALA A 225 -17.06 10.37 9.40
N VAL A 226 -15.94 11.08 9.55
CA VAL A 226 -14.63 10.75 8.99
C VAL A 226 -13.71 10.25 10.10
N MET A 227 -12.95 9.18 9.83
CA MET A 227 -11.93 8.64 10.73
C MET A 227 -10.56 9.30 10.45
N ALA A 228 -10.48 10.60 10.58
CA ALA A 228 -9.26 11.38 10.41
C ALA A 228 -9.09 12.41 11.54
N ASP A 229 -7.92 13.04 11.59
CA ASP A 229 -7.65 14.10 12.54
C ASP A 229 -8.34 15.40 12.16
N GLU A 230 -8.51 15.63 10.85
CA GLU A 230 -9.17 16.78 10.23
C GLU A 230 -10.24 16.32 9.25
N ARG A 231 -11.20 17.20 8.93
CA ARG A 231 -12.24 16.93 7.92
C ARG A 231 -11.63 16.79 6.54
N LEU A 232 -12.23 15.94 5.72
CA LEU A 232 -11.86 15.87 4.30
C LEU A 232 -12.34 17.12 3.56
N SER A 233 -11.51 17.66 2.66
CA SER A 233 -11.87 18.81 1.83
C SER A 233 -13.10 18.55 0.95
N ALA A 234 -13.31 17.28 0.55
CA ALA A 234 -14.49 16.85 -0.20
C ALA A 234 -15.75 16.69 0.66
N LEU A 235 -15.63 16.72 2.00
CA LEU A 235 -16.73 16.57 2.96
C LEU A 235 -16.62 17.63 4.07
N PRO A 236 -16.65 18.95 3.73
CA PRO A 236 -16.38 20.02 4.70
C PRO A 236 -17.41 20.09 5.82
N ASP A 237 -18.62 19.63 5.58
CA ASP A 237 -19.72 19.63 6.56
C ASP A 237 -19.79 18.34 7.41
N THR A 238 -19.02 17.30 7.03
CA THR A 238 -19.00 16.03 7.76
C THR A 238 -17.96 16.07 8.88
N PRO A 239 -18.36 15.86 10.15
CA PRO A 239 -17.43 15.93 11.27
C PRO A 239 -16.47 14.74 11.26
N THR A 240 -15.30 14.90 11.88
CA THR A 240 -14.44 13.76 12.24
C THR A 240 -14.99 13.08 13.50
N LEU A 241 -14.58 11.81 13.71
CA LEU A 241 -14.89 11.14 14.99
C LEU A 241 -14.27 11.87 16.19
N LYS A 242 -13.08 12.47 16.00
CA LYS A 242 -12.40 13.26 17.04
C LYS A 242 -13.20 14.51 17.45
N GLU A 243 -13.79 15.23 16.50
CA GLU A 243 -14.68 16.37 16.78
C GLU A 243 -15.92 15.94 17.58
N LYS A 244 -16.30 14.67 17.50
CA LYS A 244 -17.39 14.06 18.26
C LYS A 244 -16.94 13.42 19.57
N GLY A 245 -15.69 13.68 20.00
CA GLY A 245 -15.15 13.13 21.26
C GLY A 245 -14.75 11.65 21.19
N ILE A 246 -14.72 11.05 20.00
CA ILE A 246 -14.34 9.67 19.77
C ILE A 246 -12.90 9.64 19.24
N ASN A 247 -11.95 9.18 20.05
CA ASN A 247 -10.53 9.19 19.68
C ASN A 247 -10.18 8.05 18.70
N ALA A 248 -10.75 8.11 17.51
CA ALA A 248 -10.53 7.14 16.43
C ALA A 248 -10.15 7.85 15.13
N SER A 249 -8.97 7.52 14.64
CA SER A 249 -8.45 7.92 13.33
C SER A 249 -7.91 6.68 12.63
N PHE A 250 -8.30 6.45 11.40
CA PHE A 250 -7.87 5.29 10.64
C PHE A 250 -7.96 5.55 9.14
N ALA A 251 -6.92 5.14 8.40
CA ALA A 251 -6.83 5.33 6.97
C ALA A 251 -6.39 4.07 6.24
N THR A 252 -6.85 3.90 5.02
CA THR A 252 -6.25 2.98 4.06
C THR A 252 -5.03 3.65 3.46
N VAL A 253 -3.85 3.26 3.93
CA VAL A 253 -2.58 3.72 3.34
C VAL A 253 -2.21 2.76 2.22
N ARG A 254 -1.96 3.29 1.02
CA ARG A 254 -1.54 2.49 -0.14
C ARG A 254 -0.16 2.93 -0.58
N GLY A 255 0.63 1.98 -1.03
CA GLY A 255 1.94 2.26 -1.60
C GLY A 255 2.50 1.04 -2.30
N VAL A 256 3.69 1.19 -2.85
CA VAL A 256 4.38 0.14 -3.59
C VAL A 256 5.68 -0.24 -2.90
N VAL A 257 5.96 -1.55 -2.91
CA VAL A 257 7.16 -2.13 -2.33
C VAL A 257 7.82 -3.09 -3.33
N VAL A 258 9.10 -3.35 -3.17
CA VAL A 258 9.87 -4.39 -3.89
C VAL A 258 10.46 -5.38 -2.90
N LEU A 259 10.79 -6.58 -3.34
CA LEU A 259 11.48 -7.55 -2.49
C LEU A 259 12.82 -7.01 -1.99
N LYS A 260 13.15 -7.29 -0.75
CA LYS A 260 14.48 -7.03 -0.17
C LYS A 260 15.56 -7.74 -1.00
N GLY A 261 16.67 -7.05 -1.24
CA GLY A 261 17.74 -7.51 -2.13
C GLY A 261 17.61 -6.98 -3.56
N THR A 262 16.56 -6.20 -3.86
CA THR A 262 16.52 -5.39 -5.09
C THR A 262 17.65 -4.34 -5.02
N PRO A 263 18.45 -4.14 -6.10
CA PRO A 263 19.53 -3.15 -6.12
C PRO A 263 19.04 -1.74 -5.78
N ALA A 264 19.83 -1.01 -4.98
CA ALA A 264 19.41 0.29 -4.45
C ALA A 264 19.21 1.36 -5.55
N ASP A 265 20.02 1.33 -6.61
CA ASP A 265 19.89 2.20 -7.77
C ASP A 265 18.58 1.97 -8.53
N ARG A 266 18.12 0.72 -8.61
CA ARG A 266 16.82 0.37 -9.22
C ARG A 266 15.65 0.84 -8.34
N ILE A 267 15.76 0.71 -7.00
CA ILE A 267 14.77 1.25 -6.07
C ILE A 267 14.68 2.77 -6.25
N ALA A 268 15.81 3.47 -6.27
CA ALA A 268 15.84 4.92 -6.46
C ALA A 268 15.26 5.34 -7.83
N LYS A 269 15.51 4.57 -8.89
CA LYS A 269 14.94 4.83 -10.22
C LYS A 269 13.43 4.63 -10.27
N LEU A 270 12.92 3.58 -9.62
CA LEU A 270 11.48 3.35 -9.45
C LEU A 270 10.83 4.47 -8.64
N GLU A 271 11.39 4.81 -7.48
CA GLU A 271 10.91 5.90 -6.62
C GLU A 271 10.80 7.20 -7.41
N LYS A 272 11.89 7.62 -8.06
CA LYS A 272 11.92 8.85 -8.88
C LYS A 272 10.85 8.82 -9.98
N GLY A 273 10.70 7.68 -10.66
CA GLY A 273 9.71 7.51 -11.74
C GLY A 273 8.27 7.60 -11.24
N PHE A 274 7.97 6.95 -10.12
CA PHE A 274 6.64 6.96 -9.49
C PHE A 274 6.32 8.34 -8.88
N LEU A 275 7.22 8.95 -8.13
CA LEU A 275 7.01 10.30 -7.58
C LEU A 275 6.74 11.32 -8.69
N LYS A 276 7.49 11.25 -9.80
CA LYS A 276 7.24 12.10 -10.96
C LYS A 276 5.89 11.81 -11.64
N ALA A 277 5.45 10.56 -11.65
CA ALA A 277 4.11 10.20 -12.15
C ALA A 277 3.01 10.77 -11.26
N MET A 278 3.18 10.67 -9.94
CA MET A 278 2.22 11.17 -8.95
C MET A 278 2.19 12.69 -8.84
N ALA A 279 3.28 13.38 -9.12
CA ALA A 279 3.31 14.85 -9.21
C ALA A 279 2.56 15.41 -10.44
N HIS A 280 2.16 14.57 -11.39
CA HIS A 280 1.47 15.02 -12.61
C HIS A 280 0.00 15.37 -12.30
N PRO A 281 -0.58 16.44 -12.93
CA PRO A 281 -1.95 16.87 -12.69
C PRO A 281 -3.01 15.76 -12.75
N VAL A 282 -2.86 14.79 -13.65
CA VAL A 282 -3.78 13.63 -13.73
C VAL A 282 -3.86 12.87 -12.40
N TYR A 283 -2.71 12.64 -11.73
CA TYR A 283 -2.69 11.96 -10.44
C TYR A 283 -3.17 12.87 -9.31
N GLN A 284 -2.76 14.15 -9.34
CA GLN A 284 -3.22 15.13 -8.36
C GLN A 284 -4.74 15.35 -8.42
N ASN A 285 -5.32 15.40 -9.62
CA ASN A 285 -6.78 15.46 -9.80
C ASN A 285 -7.48 14.19 -9.27
N TYR A 286 -6.86 13.02 -9.43
CA TYR A 286 -7.36 11.78 -8.81
C TYR A 286 -7.37 11.90 -7.28
N LEU A 287 -6.28 12.37 -6.66
CA LEU A 287 -6.23 12.58 -5.22
C LEU A 287 -7.33 13.55 -4.77
N THR A 288 -7.40 14.73 -5.40
CA THR A 288 -8.42 15.74 -5.07
C THR A 288 -9.84 15.21 -5.25
N GLY A 289 -10.09 14.42 -6.32
CA GLY A 289 -11.39 13.78 -6.56
C GLY A 289 -11.79 12.77 -5.48
N ALA A 290 -10.81 12.16 -4.83
CA ALA A 290 -11.00 11.27 -3.67
C ALA A 290 -11.01 12.04 -2.32
N GLY A 291 -10.94 13.37 -2.34
CA GLY A 291 -10.86 14.18 -1.12
C GLY A 291 -9.48 14.21 -0.46
N LEU A 292 -8.45 13.80 -1.20
CA LEU A 292 -7.06 13.72 -0.74
C LEU A 292 -6.23 14.86 -1.38
N ASP A 293 -5.00 15.01 -0.92
CA ASP A 293 -4.05 15.99 -1.44
C ASP A 293 -2.64 15.41 -1.66
N ALA A 294 -1.72 16.27 -2.06
CA ALA A 294 -0.33 15.90 -2.35
C ALA A 294 0.43 15.34 -1.13
N SER A 295 0.02 15.61 0.11
CA SER A 295 0.64 15.05 1.33
C SER A 295 0.46 13.53 1.43
N SER A 296 -0.52 12.99 0.71
CA SER A 296 -0.74 11.54 0.56
C SER A 296 0.47 10.83 -0.04
N VAL A 297 1.29 11.53 -0.84
CA VAL A 297 2.44 10.95 -1.55
C VAL A 297 3.70 11.07 -0.70
N ALA A 298 4.48 10.00 -0.63
CA ALA A 298 5.78 10.02 0.03
C ALA A 298 6.79 9.13 -0.69
N GLY A 299 8.07 9.45 -0.54
CA GLY A 299 9.18 8.67 -1.07
C GLY A 299 9.51 7.44 -0.24
N SER A 300 10.50 6.69 -0.71
CA SER A 300 10.90 5.37 -0.21
C SER A 300 11.19 5.36 1.29
N ALA A 301 12.03 6.26 1.78
CA ALA A 301 12.45 6.26 3.20
C ALA A 301 11.26 6.49 4.16
N ALA A 302 10.40 7.48 3.85
CA ALA A 302 9.23 7.78 4.67
C ALA A 302 8.22 6.62 4.62
N TRP A 303 7.99 6.06 3.43
CA TRP A 303 7.08 4.95 3.24
C TRP A 303 7.56 3.67 3.94
N ASP A 304 8.83 3.33 3.84
CA ASP A 304 9.41 2.17 4.52
C ASP A 304 9.29 2.27 6.04
N ALA A 305 9.55 3.45 6.60
CA ALA A 305 9.38 3.71 8.03
C ALA A 305 7.91 3.59 8.47
N GLU A 306 6.98 4.10 7.68
CA GLU A 306 5.53 4.05 7.96
C GLU A 306 4.99 2.62 7.92
N ILE A 307 5.36 1.82 6.94
CA ILE A 307 4.98 0.40 6.85
C ILE A 307 5.40 -0.35 8.13
N LYS A 308 6.63 -0.15 8.58
CA LYS A 308 7.18 -0.78 9.79
C LYS A 308 6.44 -0.32 11.05
N LYS A 309 6.09 0.96 11.12
CA LYS A 309 5.29 1.52 12.21
C LYS A 309 3.90 0.87 12.25
N ILE A 310 3.17 0.87 11.12
CA ILE A 310 1.83 0.27 11.02
C ILE A 310 1.86 -1.21 11.41
N TYR A 311 2.86 -1.96 10.91
CA TYR A 311 3.02 -3.37 11.26
C TYR A 311 3.24 -3.58 12.76
N LYS A 312 4.14 -2.80 13.39
CA LYS A 312 4.44 -2.87 14.82
C LYS A 312 3.20 -2.59 15.68
N GLU A 313 2.46 -1.55 15.33
CA GLU A 313 1.22 -1.17 16.04
C GLU A 313 0.13 -2.24 15.87
N ALA A 314 -0.06 -2.74 14.64
CA ALA A 314 -1.01 -3.82 14.35
C ALA A 314 -0.66 -5.09 15.11
N ARG A 315 0.62 -5.48 15.14
CA ARG A 315 1.06 -6.66 15.88
C ARG A 315 0.81 -6.52 17.38
N ALA A 316 1.15 -5.38 17.97
CA ALA A 316 0.91 -5.11 19.39
C ALA A 316 -0.60 -5.20 19.72
N ALA A 317 -1.45 -4.60 18.89
CA ALA A 317 -2.90 -4.68 19.05
C ALA A 317 -3.43 -6.12 18.91
N LEU A 318 -2.97 -6.87 17.92
CA LEU A 318 -3.40 -8.26 17.71
C LEU A 318 -2.95 -9.19 18.84
N VAL A 319 -1.72 -9.01 19.36
CA VAL A 319 -1.23 -9.76 20.55
C VAL A 319 -2.09 -9.45 21.76
N SER A 320 -2.40 -8.18 22.04
CA SER A 320 -3.25 -7.80 23.18
C SER A 320 -4.68 -8.35 23.09
N LEU A 321 -5.16 -8.66 21.88
CA LEU A 321 -6.46 -9.26 21.62
C LEU A 321 -6.42 -10.80 21.56
N GLY A 322 -5.25 -11.42 21.74
CA GLY A 322 -5.07 -12.88 21.58
C GLY A 322 -5.21 -13.39 20.15
N LEU A 323 -5.13 -12.51 19.16
CA LEU A 323 -5.30 -12.81 17.73
C LEU A 323 -3.96 -13.03 17.00
N ALA A 324 -2.83 -12.81 17.67
CA ALA A 324 -1.48 -13.13 17.23
C ALA A 324 -0.65 -13.65 18.42
N LYS A 325 0.38 -14.48 18.11
CA LYS A 325 1.33 -14.99 19.10
C LYS A 325 2.58 -14.10 19.19
#